data_1e5aaa026b931674c4d21e2fa427e0a4
#
_entry.id   1e5aaa026b931674c4d21e2fa427e0a4
#
_cell.length_a   1.000
_cell.length_b   1.000
_cell.length_c   1.000
_cell.angle_alpha   90.00
_cell.angle_beta   90.00
_cell.angle_gamma   90.00
#
_symmetry.space_group_name_H-M   'P 1'
#
loop_
_entity.id
_entity.type
_entity.pdbx_description
1 polymer ?
#
loop_
_entity_poly.entity_id
_entity_poly.type
_entity_poly.pdbx_seq_one_letter_code
_entity_poly.pdbx_strand_id
1 'polypeptide(L)'
;MVEQLVINVGRKIRELRQQRTLSLRQLSEKVDVSPSAIQKIEHNLISPTLGTVLKIAKGLGTSLQSLLDGHPEAKDVVHLPRGQRQTVRVPDLKISIQSLADGLANQAFSAVLLTISKGAKMKERDFHHHGEELQLCIKGEVRFTIRQETYLLKPGDSLRFKSHLRHYWENVGDTEAQLLMICAPPIHMGRNRNEG
;
A
#
# COMPACT_ATOMS: atom_id res chain seq x y z
N MET A 1 3.74 18.02 -9.99
CA MET A 1 3.32 16.77 -9.30
C MET A 1 3.46 16.84 -7.76
N VAL A 2 4.41 17.60 -7.21
CA VAL A 2 4.58 17.77 -5.75
C VAL A 2 3.52 18.68 -5.14
N GLU A 3 3.06 19.70 -5.86
CA GLU A 3 2.00 20.63 -5.36
C GLU A 3 0.65 19.97 -5.12
N GLN A 4 0.27 19.00 -5.94
CA GLN A 4 -1.02 18.31 -5.77
C GLN A 4 -1.07 17.37 -4.57
N LEU A 5 0.08 16.87 -4.12
CA LEU A 5 0.19 16.05 -2.89
C LEU A 5 0.02 16.91 -1.63
N VAL A 6 0.57 18.12 -1.63
CA VAL A 6 0.48 19.05 -0.48
C VAL A 6 -0.95 19.56 -0.29
N ILE A 7 -1.70 19.76 -1.36
CA ILE A 7 -3.10 20.24 -1.31
C ILE A 7 -4.03 19.25 -0.58
N ASN A 8 -3.76 17.96 -0.67
CA ASN A 8 -4.60 16.94 -0.02
C ASN A 8 -4.32 16.76 1.47
N VAL A 9 -3.12 17.05 1.95
CA VAL A 9 -2.73 16.84 3.35
C VAL A 9 -3.50 17.76 4.30
N GLY A 10 -3.62 19.04 3.97
CA GLY A 10 -4.33 20.01 4.81
C GLY A 10 -5.80 19.65 5.00
N ARG A 11 -6.48 19.35 3.89
CA ARG A 11 -7.88 18.90 3.93
C ARG A 11 -8.04 17.64 4.77
N LYS A 12 -7.15 16.66 4.61
CA LYS A 12 -7.20 15.40 5.35
C LYS A 12 -6.97 15.57 6.85
N ILE A 13 -6.04 16.46 7.23
CA ILE A 13 -5.83 16.83 8.62
C ILE A 13 -7.13 17.41 9.22
N ARG A 14 -7.80 18.33 8.51
CA ARG A 14 -9.05 18.95 8.94
C ARG A 14 -10.16 17.92 9.14
N GLU A 15 -10.36 17.03 8.15
CA GLU A 15 -11.36 15.96 8.20
C GLU A 15 -11.15 15.07 9.42
N LEU A 16 -9.92 14.57 9.62
CA LEU A 16 -9.59 13.68 10.75
C LEU A 16 -9.71 14.39 12.11
N ARG A 17 -9.36 15.67 12.19
CA ARG A 17 -9.55 16.46 13.41
C ARG A 17 -11.03 16.60 13.74
N GLN A 18 -11.85 16.92 12.74
CA GLN A 18 -13.30 17.09 12.92
C GLN A 18 -13.99 15.76 13.28
N GLN A 19 -13.64 14.66 12.64
CA GLN A 19 -14.15 13.31 12.98
C GLN A 19 -13.85 12.93 14.42
N ARG A 20 -12.73 13.42 14.99
CA ARG A 20 -12.35 13.21 16.39
C ARG A 20 -12.87 14.29 17.33
N THR A 21 -13.73 15.17 16.84
CA THR A 21 -14.33 16.28 17.60
C THR A 21 -13.29 17.17 18.30
N LEU A 22 -12.06 17.28 17.75
CA LEU A 22 -11.00 18.10 18.29
C LEU A 22 -11.12 19.54 17.77
N SER A 23 -11.02 20.54 18.68
CA SER A 23 -10.77 21.91 18.29
C SER A 23 -9.32 22.10 17.81
N LEU A 24 -9.04 23.20 17.09
CA LEU A 24 -7.66 23.54 16.71
C LEU A 24 -6.74 23.65 17.92
N ARG A 25 -7.24 24.19 19.04
CA ARG A 25 -6.49 24.33 20.27
C ARG A 25 -6.17 22.95 20.89
N GLN A 26 -7.15 22.07 20.98
CA GLN A 26 -6.94 20.73 21.51
C GLN A 26 -5.96 19.91 20.67
N LEU A 27 -5.99 20.06 19.33
CA LEU A 27 -4.99 19.40 18.49
C LEU A 27 -3.61 20.02 18.70
N SER A 28 -3.51 21.36 18.79
CA SER A 28 -2.27 22.10 19.06
C SER A 28 -1.56 21.61 20.34
N GLU A 29 -2.32 21.44 21.41
CA GLU A 29 -1.82 20.93 22.71
C GLU A 29 -1.22 19.52 22.61
N LYS A 30 -1.72 18.69 21.66
CA LYS A 30 -1.24 17.32 21.45
C LYS A 30 0.01 17.23 20.55
N VAL A 31 0.23 18.22 19.67
CA VAL A 31 1.22 18.08 18.56
C VAL A 31 2.34 19.11 18.62
N ASP A 32 2.33 20.03 19.58
CA ASP A 32 3.30 21.11 19.68
C ASP A 32 3.44 21.89 18.36
N VAL A 33 2.29 22.26 17.79
CA VAL A 33 2.14 23.11 16.59
C VAL A 33 1.06 24.13 16.89
N SER A 34 1.31 25.42 16.67
CA SER A 34 0.36 26.47 17.04
C SER A 34 -1.00 26.29 16.34
N PRO A 35 -2.12 26.69 16.99
CA PRO A 35 -3.45 26.58 16.39
C PRO A 35 -3.56 27.32 15.06
N SER A 36 -2.90 28.48 14.94
CA SER A 36 -2.87 29.28 13.71
C SER A 36 -2.09 28.59 12.58
N ALA A 37 -1.00 27.89 12.92
CA ALA A 37 -0.25 27.10 11.93
C ALA A 37 -1.08 25.90 11.45
N ILE A 38 -1.74 25.17 12.36
CA ILE A 38 -2.64 24.08 11.99
C ILE A 38 -3.75 24.61 11.09
N GLN A 39 -4.39 25.71 11.43
CA GLN A 39 -5.43 26.32 10.61
C GLN A 39 -4.94 26.66 9.19
N LYS A 40 -3.76 27.30 9.07
CA LYS A 40 -3.18 27.63 7.77
C LYS A 40 -2.86 26.38 6.95
N ILE A 41 -2.39 25.31 7.59
CA ILE A 41 -2.15 24.01 6.94
C ILE A 41 -3.47 23.41 6.45
N GLU A 42 -4.50 23.37 7.30
CA GLU A 42 -5.83 22.84 6.96
C GLU A 42 -6.49 23.56 5.78
N HIS A 43 -6.18 24.86 5.59
CA HIS A 43 -6.67 25.66 4.47
C HIS A 43 -5.68 25.73 3.29
N ASN A 44 -4.60 24.96 3.33
CA ASN A 44 -3.54 24.95 2.31
C ASN A 44 -2.89 26.32 2.06
N LEU A 45 -2.89 27.19 3.08
CA LEU A 45 -2.26 28.51 3.02
C LEU A 45 -0.75 28.45 3.24
N ILE A 46 -0.25 27.37 3.84
CA ILE A 46 1.17 27.07 4.00
C ILE A 46 1.40 25.57 3.79
N SER A 47 2.57 25.24 3.23
CA SER A 47 3.03 23.85 3.12
C SER A 47 3.74 23.44 4.42
N PRO A 48 3.25 22.42 5.14
CA PRO A 48 3.93 21.95 6.34
C PRO A 48 5.22 21.21 5.99
N THR A 49 6.21 21.29 6.87
CA THR A 49 7.39 20.40 6.78
C THR A 49 7.00 18.96 7.08
N LEU A 50 7.80 18.00 6.64
CA LEU A 50 7.58 16.57 6.96
C LEU A 50 7.51 16.34 8.47
N GLY A 51 8.37 17.01 9.26
CA GLY A 51 8.34 16.93 10.72
C GLY A 51 7.03 17.42 11.32
N THR A 52 6.45 18.50 10.77
CA THR A 52 5.14 19.02 11.19
C THR A 52 4.02 18.03 10.87
N VAL A 53 4.04 17.42 9.69
CA VAL A 53 3.03 16.41 9.30
C VAL A 53 3.11 15.18 10.18
N LEU A 54 4.32 14.72 10.54
CA LEU A 54 4.52 13.59 11.47
C LEU A 54 3.98 13.90 12.88
N LYS A 55 4.24 15.09 13.42
CA LYS A 55 3.69 15.52 14.71
C LYS A 55 2.15 15.52 14.68
N ILE A 56 1.55 16.08 13.64
CA ILE A 56 0.09 16.13 13.48
C ILE A 56 -0.50 14.71 13.31
N ALA A 57 0.13 13.86 12.51
CA ALA A 57 -0.27 12.46 12.36
C ALA A 57 -0.31 11.73 13.71
N LYS A 58 0.76 11.87 14.51
CA LYS A 58 0.85 11.29 15.85
C LYS A 58 -0.25 11.83 16.77
N GLY A 59 -0.49 13.13 16.80
CA GLY A 59 -1.53 13.76 17.64
C GLY A 59 -2.96 13.38 17.23
N LEU A 60 -3.15 13.12 15.95
CA LEU A 60 -4.39 12.56 15.42
C LEU A 60 -4.46 11.03 15.55
N GLY A 61 -3.44 10.33 16.07
CA GLY A 61 -3.43 8.87 16.16
C GLY A 61 -3.57 8.19 14.79
N THR A 62 -2.92 8.73 13.75
CA THR A 62 -2.94 8.21 12.39
C THR A 62 -1.52 8.11 11.84
N SER A 63 -1.32 7.37 10.76
CA SER A 63 -0.03 7.30 10.11
C SER A 63 0.19 8.48 9.15
N LEU A 64 1.45 8.84 8.89
CA LEU A 64 1.80 9.79 7.83
C LEU A 64 1.17 9.40 6.50
N GLN A 65 1.18 8.11 6.20
CA GLN A 65 0.64 7.56 4.97
C GLN A 65 -0.86 7.82 4.84
N SER A 66 -1.65 7.63 5.90
CA SER A 66 -3.09 7.94 5.92
C SER A 66 -3.39 9.42 5.70
N LEU A 67 -2.46 10.32 6.05
CA LEU A 67 -2.58 11.74 5.75
C LEU A 67 -2.23 12.08 4.30
N LEU A 68 -1.29 11.35 3.71
CA LEU A 68 -0.82 11.57 2.33
C LEU A 68 -1.70 10.89 1.28
N ASP A 69 -2.29 9.75 1.65
CA ASP A 69 -3.21 9.03 0.79
C ASP A 69 -4.55 9.78 0.79
N GLY A 70 -4.83 10.49 -0.29
CA GLY A 70 -6.10 11.18 -0.52
C GLY A 70 -7.28 10.21 -0.74
N HIS A 71 -7.33 9.13 0.05
CA HIS A 71 -8.44 8.19 -0.02
C HIS A 71 -9.72 8.84 0.51
N PRO A 72 -10.82 8.74 -0.24
CA PRO A 72 -12.14 9.06 0.29
C PRO A 72 -12.39 8.22 1.54
N GLU A 73 -13.26 8.70 2.41
CA GLU A 73 -13.65 8.12 3.70
C GLU A 73 -13.40 6.60 3.80
N ALA A 74 -12.60 6.20 4.80
CA ALA A 74 -12.35 4.80 5.07
C ALA A 74 -13.69 4.08 5.23
N LYS A 75 -14.01 3.17 4.34
CA LYS A 75 -15.29 2.48 4.26
C LYS A 75 -15.22 1.17 5.04
N ASP A 76 -16.32 0.78 5.65
CA ASP A 76 -16.45 -0.56 6.23
C ASP A 76 -16.73 -1.63 5.16
N VAL A 77 -17.18 -1.20 3.97
CA VAL A 77 -17.44 -2.06 2.82
C VAL A 77 -16.88 -1.43 1.55
N VAL A 78 -16.09 -2.18 0.82
CA VAL A 78 -15.56 -1.78 -0.49
C VAL A 78 -16.03 -2.78 -1.55
N HIS A 79 -16.81 -2.30 -2.51
CA HIS A 79 -17.11 -3.04 -3.74
C HIS A 79 -16.34 -2.41 -4.90
N LEU A 80 -15.42 -3.16 -5.48
CA LEU A 80 -14.58 -2.72 -6.59
C LEU A 80 -14.85 -3.55 -7.85
N PRO A 81 -15.72 -3.10 -8.75
CA PRO A 81 -15.98 -3.76 -10.01
C PRO A 81 -14.69 -3.97 -10.81
N ARG A 82 -14.60 -5.09 -11.54
CA ARG A 82 -13.39 -5.44 -12.32
C ARG A 82 -12.91 -4.30 -13.22
N GLY A 83 -13.82 -3.60 -13.88
CA GLY A 83 -13.50 -2.49 -14.80
C GLY A 83 -13.00 -1.22 -14.11
N GLN A 84 -13.11 -1.11 -12.78
CA GLN A 84 -12.66 0.04 -12.00
C GLN A 84 -11.35 -0.21 -11.25
N ARG A 85 -10.78 -1.42 -11.37
CA ARG A 85 -9.51 -1.76 -10.72
C ARG A 85 -8.37 -1.00 -11.37
N GLN A 86 -7.60 -0.31 -10.55
CA GLN A 86 -6.38 0.34 -11.03
C GLN A 86 -5.32 -0.71 -11.31
N THR A 87 -4.60 -0.54 -12.43
CA THR A 87 -3.51 -1.42 -12.82
C THR A 87 -2.20 -0.65 -12.76
N VAL A 88 -1.29 -1.13 -11.92
CA VAL A 88 0.09 -0.68 -11.89
C VAL A 88 0.92 -1.65 -12.73
N ARG A 89 1.69 -1.12 -13.69
CA ARG A 89 2.64 -1.92 -14.48
C ARG A 89 4.04 -1.70 -13.97
N VAL A 90 4.79 -2.79 -13.82
CA VAL A 90 6.21 -2.79 -13.45
C VAL A 90 7.00 -3.38 -14.63
N PRO A 91 7.42 -2.54 -15.60
CA PRO A 91 8.01 -3.01 -16.85
C PRO A 91 9.26 -3.85 -16.65
N ASP A 92 10.13 -3.47 -15.71
CA ASP A 92 11.39 -4.17 -15.43
C ASP A 92 11.19 -5.62 -14.97
N LEU A 93 10.10 -5.88 -14.26
CA LEU A 93 9.70 -7.22 -13.81
C LEU A 93 8.74 -7.91 -14.79
N LYS A 94 8.27 -7.20 -15.81
CA LYS A 94 7.25 -7.68 -16.77
C LYS A 94 5.99 -8.19 -16.09
N ILE A 95 5.49 -7.42 -15.09
CA ILE A 95 4.28 -7.73 -14.34
C ILE A 95 3.28 -6.58 -14.38
N SER A 96 2.04 -6.90 -14.11
CA SER A 96 1.01 -5.93 -13.74
C SER A 96 0.30 -6.34 -12.46
N ILE A 97 -0.06 -5.36 -11.66
CA ILE A 97 -0.64 -5.52 -10.33
C ILE A 97 -1.97 -4.78 -10.31
N GLN A 98 -3.03 -5.47 -9.95
CA GLN A 98 -4.35 -4.86 -9.74
C GLN A 98 -4.75 -5.03 -8.28
N SER A 99 -5.04 -3.93 -7.59
CA SER A 99 -5.65 -4.01 -6.28
C SER A 99 -7.07 -4.56 -6.38
N LEU A 100 -7.44 -5.44 -5.46
CA LEU A 100 -8.76 -6.06 -5.44
C LEU A 100 -9.71 -5.35 -4.47
N ALA A 101 -9.20 -4.67 -3.45
CA ALA A 101 -10.00 -3.96 -2.47
C ALA A 101 -9.15 -2.97 -1.66
N ASP A 102 -8.93 -1.77 -2.19
CA ASP A 102 -8.29 -0.69 -1.44
C ASP A 102 -9.33 0.25 -0.83
N GLY A 103 -8.99 0.89 0.30
CA GLY A 103 -9.83 1.89 0.94
C GLY A 103 -10.74 1.36 2.05
N LEU A 104 -10.56 0.11 2.49
CA LEU A 104 -11.23 -0.41 3.68
C LEU A 104 -10.64 0.24 4.94
N ALA A 105 -11.50 0.57 5.91
CA ALA A 105 -11.06 1.08 7.21
C ALA A 105 -10.21 0.03 7.94
N ASN A 106 -9.08 0.45 8.53
CA ASN A 106 -8.21 -0.42 9.34
C ASN A 106 -7.90 -1.77 8.66
N GLN A 107 -7.64 -1.72 7.37
CA GLN A 107 -7.37 -2.89 6.54
C GLN A 107 -6.29 -3.79 7.18
N ALA A 108 -6.63 -5.05 7.42
CA ALA A 108 -5.73 -6.02 8.05
C ALA A 108 -4.77 -6.69 7.06
N PHE A 109 -5.15 -6.71 5.78
CA PHE A 109 -4.35 -7.27 4.70
C PHE A 109 -4.57 -6.51 3.39
N SER A 110 -3.66 -6.65 2.45
CA SER A 110 -3.85 -6.26 1.05
C SER A 110 -4.09 -7.49 0.20
N ALA A 111 -4.95 -7.35 -0.82
CA ALA A 111 -5.21 -8.39 -1.81
C ALA A 111 -5.02 -7.82 -3.21
N VAL A 112 -4.17 -8.46 -4.01
CA VAL A 112 -3.88 -8.04 -5.37
C VAL A 112 -3.93 -9.20 -6.35
N LEU A 113 -4.33 -8.91 -7.58
CA LEU A 113 -4.16 -9.81 -8.71
C LEU A 113 -2.84 -9.45 -9.39
N LEU A 114 -1.91 -10.38 -9.37
CA LEU A 114 -0.62 -10.27 -10.02
C LEU A 114 -0.68 -11.00 -11.36
N THR A 115 -0.39 -10.29 -12.44
CA THR A 115 -0.28 -10.88 -13.77
C THR A 115 1.19 -10.87 -14.18
N ILE A 116 1.74 -12.03 -14.51
CA ILE A 116 3.16 -12.28 -14.74
C ILE A 116 3.36 -12.74 -16.17
N SER A 117 4.03 -11.95 -17.00
CA SER A 117 4.30 -12.31 -18.39
C SER A 117 5.15 -13.59 -18.49
N LYS A 118 5.08 -14.30 -19.62
CA LYS A 118 5.92 -15.47 -19.91
C LYS A 118 7.41 -15.15 -19.70
N GLY A 119 8.12 -16.00 -18.96
CA GLY A 119 9.55 -15.88 -18.66
C GLY A 119 9.92 -14.70 -17.76
N ALA A 120 8.93 -14.00 -17.19
CA ALA A 120 9.18 -12.96 -16.19
C ALA A 120 9.65 -13.59 -14.90
N LYS A 121 10.60 -12.93 -14.24
CA LYS A 121 11.16 -13.37 -12.96
C LYS A 121 11.51 -12.21 -12.06
N MET A 122 11.32 -12.41 -10.78
CA MET A 122 11.80 -11.52 -9.73
C MET A 122 13.19 -11.98 -9.28
N LYS A 123 14.12 -11.03 -9.12
CA LYS A 123 15.46 -11.34 -8.62
C LYS A 123 15.46 -11.41 -7.09
N GLU A 124 16.35 -12.19 -6.53
CA GLU A 124 16.47 -12.51 -5.10
C GLU A 124 16.55 -11.26 -4.16
N ARG A 125 16.89 -10.10 -4.69
CA ARG A 125 17.12 -8.88 -3.89
C ARG A 125 15.89 -7.98 -3.73
N ASP A 126 14.76 -8.32 -4.37
CA ASP A 126 13.76 -7.29 -4.63
C ASP A 126 12.66 -7.19 -3.56
N PHE A 127 12.42 -8.23 -2.73
CA PHE A 127 11.33 -8.16 -1.75
C PHE A 127 11.59 -9.01 -0.49
N HIS A 128 11.66 -8.36 0.64
CA HIS A 128 11.40 -8.99 1.95
C HIS A 128 10.76 -7.93 2.85
N HIS A 129 9.71 -8.32 3.54
CA HIS A 129 9.00 -7.46 4.46
C HIS A 129 8.48 -8.27 5.65
N HIS A 130 8.04 -7.59 6.70
CA HIS A 130 7.44 -8.29 7.82
C HIS A 130 6.04 -8.79 7.48
N GLY A 131 5.66 -9.92 8.08
CA GLY A 131 4.32 -10.47 7.96
C GLY A 131 4.25 -11.81 7.26
N GLU A 132 3.13 -12.04 6.60
CA GLU A 132 2.83 -13.29 5.90
C GLU A 132 2.26 -13.00 4.50
N GLU A 133 2.57 -13.88 3.58
CA GLU A 133 1.98 -13.90 2.26
C GLU A 133 1.25 -15.21 1.99
N LEU A 134 0.13 -15.11 1.28
CA LEU A 134 -0.55 -16.21 0.63
C LEU A 134 -0.57 -15.95 -0.87
N GLN A 135 -0.14 -16.94 -1.64
CA GLN A 135 -0.20 -16.95 -3.10
C GLN A 135 -1.18 -18.06 -3.51
N LEU A 136 -2.16 -17.74 -4.35
CA LEU A 136 -3.03 -18.72 -5.00
C LEU A 136 -2.83 -18.61 -6.50
N CYS A 137 -2.41 -19.69 -7.14
CA CYS A 137 -2.28 -19.74 -8.59
C CYS A 137 -3.65 -19.86 -9.25
N ILE A 138 -4.01 -18.86 -10.08
CA ILE A 138 -5.27 -18.84 -10.83
C ILE A 138 -5.07 -19.39 -12.24
N LYS A 139 -3.91 -19.06 -12.85
CA LYS A 139 -3.59 -19.41 -14.23
C LYS A 139 -2.09 -19.52 -14.42
N GLY A 140 -1.65 -20.40 -15.32
CA GLY A 140 -0.24 -20.57 -15.67
C GLY A 140 0.54 -21.40 -14.66
N GLU A 141 1.86 -21.35 -14.72
CA GLU A 141 2.76 -22.07 -13.81
C GLU A 141 3.83 -21.13 -13.28
N VAL A 142 3.89 -20.99 -11.95
CA VAL A 142 4.85 -20.12 -11.29
C VAL A 142 5.69 -20.91 -10.31
N ARG A 143 6.99 -20.82 -10.47
CA ARG A 143 7.96 -21.37 -9.55
C ARG A 143 8.29 -20.32 -8.48
N PHE A 144 8.07 -20.66 -7.23
CA PHE A 144 8.57 -19.91 -6.08
C PHE A 144 9.82 -20.58 -5.53
N THR A 145 10.80 -19.77 -5.13
CA THR A 145 11.92 -20.23 -4.33
C THR A 145 11.88 -19.48 -3.02
N ILE A 146 11.80 -20.20 -1.90
CA ILE A 146 11.81 -19.64 -0.54
C ILE A 146 13.00 -20.23 0.19
N ARG A 147 13.94 -19.37 0.62
CA ARG A 147 15.27 -19.80 1.05
C ARG A 147 15.97 -20.60 -0.05
N GLN A 148 16.07 -21.94 0.12
CA GLN A 148 16.69 -22.87 -0.84
C GLN A 148 15.69 -23.89 -1.40
N GLU A 149 14.44 -23.84 -0.96
CA GLU A 149 13.40 -24.77 -1.39
C GLU A 149 12.56 -24.17 -2.53
N THR A 150 12.17 -25.02 -3.46
CA THR A 150 11.46 -24.63 -4.67
C THR A 150 10.08 -25.27 -4.71
N TYR A 151 9.06 -24.44 -4.97
CA TYR A 151 7.66 -24.82 -5.05
C TYR A 151 7.10 -24.42 -6.42
N LEU A 152 6.61 -25.41 -7.19
CA LEU A 152 5.93 -25.14 -8.44
C LEU A 152 4.43 -25.04 -8.18
N LEU A 153 3.84 -23.86 -8.45
CA LEU A 153 2.42 -23.63 -8.31
C LEU A 153 1.73 -23.75 -9.67
N LYS A 154 0.72 -24.60 -9.74
CA LYS A 154 -0.23 -24.77 -10.86
C LYS A 154 -1.60 -24.21 -10.48
N PRO A 155 -2.52 -24.01 -11.43
CA PRO A 155 -3.86 -23.51 -11.15
C PRO A 155 -4.56 -24.30 -10.03
N GLY A 156 -5.00 -23.58 -8.98
CA GLY A 156 -5.59 -24.14 -7.78
C GLY A 156 -4.62 -24.36 -6.62
N ASP A 157 -3.30 -24.39 -6.86
CA ASP A 157 -2.31 -24.54 -5.80
C ASP A 157 -2.16 -23.25 -5.01
N SER A 158 -1.93 -23.39 -3.70
CA SER A 158 -1.65 -22.28 -2.80
C SER A 158 -0.33 -22.47 -2.04
N LEU A 159 0.35 -21.35 -1.74
CA LEU A 159 1.58 -21.31 -0.98
C LEU A 159 1.47 -20.19 0.04
N ARG A 160 1.70 -20.49 1.32
CA ARG A 160 1.74 -19.50 2.40
C ARG A 160 3.08 -19.53 3.10
N PHE A 161 3.66 -18.37 3.33
CA PHE A 161 4.97 -18.26 3.98
C PHE A 161 5.13 -16.96 4.77
N LYS A 162 6.15 -16.92 5.62
CA LYS A 162 6.56 -15.71 6.33
C LYS A 162 7.35 -14.81 5.38
N SER A 163 6.90 -13.59 5.17
CA SER A 163 7.43 -12.67 4.15
C SER A 163 8.85 -12.16 4.42
N HIS A 164 9.35 -12.32 5.67
CA HIS A 164 10.75 -12.02 5.99
C HIS A 164 11.73 -13.08 5.46
N LEU A 165 11.24 -14.25 5.02
CA LEU A 165 12.07 -15.25 4.38
C LEU A 165 12.45 -14.76 2.99
N ARG A 166 13.70 -14.93 2.59
CA ARG A 166 14.12 -14.66 1.22
C ARG A 166 13.28 -15.48 0.26
N HIS A 167 12.61 -14.80 -0.65
CA HIS A 167 11.72 -15.43 -1.63
C HIS A 167 11.79 -14.69 -2.96
N TYR A 168 11.62 -15.43 -4.03
CA TYR A 168 11.52 -14.93 -5.39
C TYR A 168 10.70 -15.90 -6.24
N TRP A 169 10.24 -15.44 -7.38
CA TRP A 169 9.40 -16.22 -8.26
C TRP A 169 9.82 -16.08 -9.73
N GLU A 170 9.41 -17.05 -10.52
CA GLU A 170 9.61 -17.11 -11.97
C GLU A 170 8.38 -17.73 -12.62
N ASN A 171 7.86 -17.09 -13.67
CA ASN A 171 6.88 -17.74 -14.55
C ASN A 171 7.61 -18.71 -15.47
N VAL A 172 7.47 -19.99 -15.20
CA VAL A 172 8.11 -21.10 -15.92
C VAL A 172 7.18 -21.73 -16.97
N GLY A 173 5.93 -21.26 -17.02
CA GLY A 173 4.95 -21.71 -18.01
C GLY A 173 5.16 -21.06 -19.38
N ASP A 174 4.45 -21.59 -20.36
CA ASP A 174 4.50 -21.12 -21.73
C ASP A 174 3.60 -19.91 -22.03
N THR A 175 2.80 -19.52 -21.07
CA THR A 175 1.84 -18.42 -21.17
C THR A 175 1.98 -17.45 -19.99
N GLU A 176 1.20 -16.38 -20.03
CA GLU A 176 1.00 -15.50 -18.87
C GLU A 176 0.44 -16.27 -17.67
N ALA A 177 0.95 -15.99 -16.49
CA ALA A 177 0.44 -16.54 -15.24
C ALA A 177 -0.30 -15.46 -14.42
N GLN A 178 -1.25 -15.90 -13.60
CA GLN A 178 -2.00 -15.05 -12.69
C GLN A 178 -2.01 -15.64 -11.28
N LEU A 179 -1.67 -14.79 -10.30
CA LEU A 179 -1.70 -15.12 -8.88
C LEU A 179 -2.64 -14.16 -8.16
N LEU A 180 -3.45 -14.69 -7.25
CA LEU A 180 -4.00 -13.89 -6.15
C LEU A 180 -2.96 -13.87 -5.03
N MET A 181 -2.47 -12.69 -4.71
CA MET A 181 -1.53 -12.48 -3.61
C MET A 181 -2.24 -11.73 -2.48
N ILE A 182 -2.13 -12.26 -1.27
CA ILE A 182 -2.61 -11.64 -0.04
C ILE A 182 -1.42 -11.44 0.89
N CYS A 183 -1.26 -10.23 1.40
CA CYS A 183 -0.19 -9.86 2.32
C CYS A 183 -0.76 -9.28 3.61
N ALA A 184 -0.32 -9.76 4.74
CA ALA A 184 -0.66 -9.28 6.07
C ALA A 184 0.62 -9.03 6.89
N PRO A 185 0.86 -7.82 7.43
CA PRO A 185 0.05 -6.60 7.25
C PRO A 185 0.02 -6.10 5.80
N PRO A 186 -0.89 -5.16 5.47
CA PRO A 186 -1.00 -4.62 4.13
C PRO A 186 0.33 -4.06 3.62
N ILE A 187 0.69 -4.41 2.40
CA ILE A 187 1.80 -3.80 1.69
C ILE A 187 1.27 -2.82 0.65
N HIS A 188 1.89 -1.66 0.55
CA HIS A 188 1.53 -0.67 -0.45
C HIS A 188 2.45 -0.82 -1.67
N MET A 189 1.99 -1.57 -2.66
CA MET A 189 2.69 -1.75 -3.93
C MET A 189 2.52 -0.50 -4.81
N GLY A 190 3.38 0.49 -4.66
CA GLY A 190 3.23 1.67 -5.52
C GLY A 190 4.19 2.83 -5.32
N ARG A 191 5.22 2.72 -4.49
CA ARG A 191 6.28 3.73 -4.42
C ARG A 191 7.63 3.08 -4.17
N ASN A 192 8.53 3.18 -5.16
CA ASN A 192 9.96 2.99 -4.95
C ASN A 192 10.40 3.85 -3.77
N ARG A 193 10.74 3.26 -2.65
CA ARG A 193 11.63 3.88 -1.68
C ARG A 193 13.04 3.50 -2.08
N ASN A 194 13.74 4.43 -2.71
CA ASN A 194 15.18 4.51 -2.53
C ASN A 194 15.40 4.86 -1.06
N GLU A 195 15.66 3.88 -0.24
CA GLU A 195 16.29 4.06 1.04
C GLU A 195 17.76 3.67 0.84
N GLY A 196 18.62 4.73 0.68
CA GLY A 196 20.05 4.66 0.92
C GLY A 196 20.32 4.67 2.43
#